data_87ab55ec7afafefd632e6a88538e156e
#
_entry.id   87ab55ec7afafefd632e6a88538e156e
#
_cell.length_a   1.000
_cell.length_b   1.000
_cell.length_c   1.000
_cell.angle_alpha   90.00
_cell.angle_beta   90.00
_cell.angle_gamma   90.00
#
_symmetry.space_group_name_H-M   'P 1'
#
loop_
_entity.id
_entity.type
_entity.pdbx_description
1 polymer ?
#
loop_
_entity_poly.entity_id
_entity_poly.type
_entity_poly.pdbx_seq_one_letter_code
_entity_poly.pdbx_strand_id
1 'polypeptide(L)'
;MSIFIDKKIIKGINIDKKEVIKIQDAETLNILWEKVEPDYLYIENVDESDCELSVTTYTSTTLPPSDKYTNKVEFSTDKKTWTTWNFDTANTLTIPIGGKVYLRNDSGAFSYYGTDGYYYLTSIKTTMKCNVGGNINTLLNYNEEILDISDKRSCFRRLFVGAKIVDASKLVMPATTLSQYCYADFFSGNSSLIAPPELPAVNLAEYCYYNFFYRCSSLKVSPSLPATTLAEYCYSNMYERCTSLNEVTVYANDISAKGCTKNWLSGVASTGTLYNYGSAIYTKDSGDGVPVGWEVVKN
;
A
#
# COMPACT_ATOMS: atom_id res chain seq x y z
N MET A 1 -24.75 -4.40 20.70
CA MET A 1 -25.24 -5.21 19.54
C MET A 1 -25.96 -6.43 20.10
N SER A 2 -27.17 -6.76 19.61
CA SER A 2 -27.89 -7.95 20.05
C SER A 2 -27.80 -9.00 18.95
N ILE A 3 -27.30 -10.18 19.28
CA ILE A 3 -27.20 -11.31 18.36
C ILE A 3 -28.31 -12.28 18.72
N PHE A 4 -29.10 -12.69 17.73
CA PHE A 4 -30.18 -13.66 17.88
C PHE A 4 -29.70 -15.02 17.34
N ILE A 5 -29.71 -16.04 18.20
CA ILE A 5 -29.43 -17.42 17.83
C ILE A 5 -30.57 -18.25 18.37
N ASP A 6 -31.32 -18.91 17.50
CA ASP A 6 -32.43 -19.80 17.81
C ASP A 6 -33.40 -19.25 18.87
N LYS A 7 -33.89 -18.00 18.68
CA LYS A 7 -34.83 -17.30 19.55
C LYS A 7 -34.33 -16.93 20.97
N LYS A 8 -33.02 -17.05 21.25
CA LYS A 8 -32.44 -16.51 22.51
C LYS A 8 -31.76 -15.18 22.25
N ILE A 9 -31.98 -14.20 23.13
CA ILE A 9 -31.34 -12.89 23.07
C ILE A 9 -30.10 -12.95 23.95
N ILE A 10 -28.92 -12.72 23.33
CA ILE A 10 -27.67 -12.50 24.05
C ILE A 10 -27.51 -10.98 24.25
N LYS A 11 -27.61 -10.51 25.47
CA LYS A 11 -27.42 -9.09 25.82
C LYS A 11 -26.04 -8.87 26.41
N GLY A 12 -25.37 -7.79 25.98
CA GLY A 12 -24.18 -7.27 26.67
C GLY A 12 -22.85 -7.80 26.18
N ILE A 13 -22.77 -8.37 24.96
CA ILE A 13 -21.48 -8.71 24.38
C ILE A 13 -20.87 -7.45 23.76
N ASN A 14 -19.82 -6.93 24.40
CA ASN A 14 -18.99 -5.89 23.84
C ASN A 14 -17.96 -6.58 22.93
N ILE A 15 -18.24 -6.64 21.63
CA ILE A 15 -17.31 -7.22 20.65
C ILE A 15 -16.33 -6.10 20.30
N ASP A 16 -15.16 -6.16 20.90
CA ASP A 16 -14.04 -5.39 20.38
C ASP A 16 -13.73 -5.92 18.98
N LYS A 17 -13.50 -5.02 18.00
CA LYS A 17 -13.43 -5.33 16.55
C LYS A 17 -12.41 -6.41 16.14
N LYS A 18 -11.65 -6.94 17.09
CA LYS A 18 -10.56 -7.91 16.91
C LYS A 18 -10.91 -9.34 17.33
N GLU A 19 -12.13 -9.61 17.75
CA GLU A 19 -12.51 -10.92 18.28
C GLU A 19 -13.70 -11.49 17.51
N VAL A 20 -13.53 -12.65 16.89
CA VAL A 20 -14.61 -13.42 16.28
C VAL A 20 -15.12 -14.43 17.29
N ILE A 21 -16.42 -14.38 17.58
CA ILE A 21 -17.10 -15.37 18.40
C ILE A 21 -17.38 -16.59 17.53
N LYS A 22 -16.73 -17.70 17.81
CA LYS A 22 -17.08 -19.00 17.22
C LYS A 22 -17.98 -19.73 18.19
N ILE A 23 -19.26 -19.89 17.85
CA ILE A 23 -20.20 -20.70 18.63
C ILE A 23 -20.04 -22.13 18.18
N GLN A 24 -19.46 -22.98 19.01
CA GLN A 24 -19.26 -24.40 18.70
C GLN A 24 -20.45 -25.29 19.06
N ASP A 25 -21.32 -24.86 19.97
CA ASP A 25 -22.46 -25.64 20.40
C ASP A 25 -23.58 -24.72 20.92
N ALA A 26 -24.76 -24.82 20.32
CA ALA A 26 -25.94 -24.04 20.67
C ALA A 26 -26.56 -24.47 22.02
N GLU A 27 -26.25 -25.67 22.52
CA GLU A 27 -26.80 -26.19 23.77
C GLU A 27 -25.96 -25.80 25.00
N THR A 28 -24.66 -25.70 24.87
CA THR A 28 -23.73 -25.41 25.98
C THR A 28 -23.25 -23.98 26.06
N LEU A 29 -23.51 -23.15 25.05
CA LEU A 29 -23.08 -21.74 24.98
C LEU A 29 -21.60 -21.52 25.33
N ASN A 30 -20.74 -22.45 24.92
CA ASN A 30 -19.29 -22.25 25.04
C ASN A 30 -18.83 -21.23 23.97
N ILE A 31 -18.69 -19.99 24.40
CA ILE A 31 -18.11 -18.92 23.59
C ILE A 31 -16.60 -19.11 23.67
N LEU A 32 -16.01 -19.63 22.61
CA LEU A 32 -14.56 -19.62 22.44
C LEU A 32 -14.19 -18.29 21.77
N TRP A 33 -13.50 -17.45 22.50
CA TRP A 33 -12.86 -16.29 21.97
C TRP A 33 -11.61 -16.74 21.20
N GLU A 34 -11.67 -16.70 19.89
CA GLU A 34 -10.47 -16.88 19.08
C GLU A 34 -9.93 -15.50 18.74
N LYS A 35 -8.73 -15.21 19.24
CA LYS A 35 -8.02 -14.00 18.84
C LYS A 35 -7.74 -14.08 17.34
N VAL A 36 -8.40 -13.24 16.54
CA VAL A 36 -8.08 -13.12 15.12
C VAL A 36 -6.71 -12.47 15.03
N GLU A 37 -5.71 -13.25 14.60
CA GLU A 37 -4.40 -12.70 14.33
C GLU A 37 -4.50 -11.66 13.20
N PRO A 38 -3.80 -10.52 13.31
CA PRO A 38 -3.74 -9.53 12.25
C PRO A 38 -3.26 -10.16 10.93
N ASP A 39 -3.79 -9.68 9.83
CA ASP A 39 -3.30 -10.02 8.50
C ASP A 39 -2.01 -9.22 8.22
N TYR A 40 -0.90 -9.68 8.83
CA TYR A 40 0.38 -8.99 8.77
C TYR A 40 0.87 -8.83 7.33
N LEU A 41 1.49 -7.67 7.03
CA LEU A 41 2.25 -7.51 5.80
C LEU A 41 3.22 -8.68 5.64
N TYR A 42 3.27 -9.29 4.46
CA TYR A 42 4.22 -10.36 4.15
C TYR A 42 4.88 -10.16 2.79
N ILE A 43 6.06 -10.73 2.66
CA ILE A 43 6.82 -10.86 1.41
C ILE A 43 7.05 -12.35 1.19
N GLU A 44 6.67 -12.85 0.02
CA GLU A 44 6.76 -14.26 -0.39
C GLU A 44 7.73 -14.39 -1.56
N ASN A 45 8.74 -15.24 -1.40
CA ASN A 45 9.65 -15.57 -2.48
C ASN A 45 8.95 -16.50 -3.49
N VAL A 46 8.87 -16.08 -4.74
CA VAL A 46 8.24 -16.84 -5.84
C VAL A 46 9.23 -17.17 -6.96
N ASP A 47 10.51 -17.00 -6.70
CA ASP A 47 11.60 -17.32 -7.61
C ASP A 47 12.18 -18.72 -7.33
N GLU A 48 13.08 -19.18 -8.19
CA GLU A 48 13.73 -20.50 -8.12
C GLU A 48 15.00 -20.52 -7.25
N SER A 49 15.31 -19.41 -6.60
CA SER A 49 16.46 -19.25 -5.70
C SER A 49 16.04 -18.52 -4.44
N ASP A 50 16.82 -18.71 -3.37
CA ASP A 50 16.61 -17.95 -2.13
C ASP A 50 16.69 -16.45 -2.38
N CYS A 51 15.79 -15.70 -1.75
CA CYS A 51 15.69 -14.26 -1.88
C CYS A 51 16.29 -13.57 -0.65
N GLU A 52 17.21 -12.65 -0.88
CA GLU A 52 17.66 -11.75 0.17
C GLU A 52 16.71 -10.54 0.21
N LEU A 53 16.12 -10.33 1.37
CA LEU A 53 15.32 -9.17 1.73
C LEU A 53 16.19 -8.19 2.50
N SER A 54 16.33 -6.97 2.02
CA SER A 54 17.12 -5.93 2.68
C SER A 54 16.32 -4.66 2.89
N VAL A 55 16.74 -3.85 3.84
CA VAL A 55 16.19 -2.52 4.10
C VAL A 55 17.24 -1.46 3.80
N THR A 56 16.81 -0.43 3.10
CA THR A 56 17.63 0.76 2.85
C THR A 56 16.93 1.97 3.44
N THR A 57 17.62 2.73 4.25
CA THR A 57 17.15 4.01 4.78
C THR A 57 17.74 5.17 3.99
N TYR A 58 16.90 6.15 3.68
CA TYR A 58 17.29 7.42 3.05
C TYR A 58 17.04 8.55 4.03
N THR A 59 18.07 9.32 4.31
CA THR A 59 17.97 10.47 5.22
C THR A 59 18.37 11.75 4.51
N SER A 60 17.80 12.88 4.91
CA SER A 60 18.19 14.20 4.40
C SER A 60 19.45 14.78 5.08
N THR A 61 19.94 14.13 6.14
CA THR A 61 21.13 14.51 6.89
C THR A 61 21.91 13.31 7.38
N THR A 62 23.14 13.54 7.84
CA THR A 62 24.09 12.51 8.22
C THR A 62 23.78 11.76 9.50
N LEU A 63 22.84 12.20 10.34
CA LEU A 63 22.40 11.47 11.55
C LEU A 63 21.01 11.96 12.01
N PRO A 64 20.08 11.03 12.37
CA PRO A 64 18.89 11.37 13.13
C PRO A 64 19.25 11.74 14.56
N PRO A 65 18.44 12.55 15.25
CA PRO A 65 18.39 12.50 16.69
C PRO A 65 18.01 11.07 17.10
N SER A 66 18.89 10.41 17.81
CA SER A 66 18.81 9.00 18.21
C SER A 66 17.58 8.64 19.06
N ASP A 67 16.81 9.65 19.45
CA ASP A 67 15.67 9.56 20.37
C ASP A 67 14.29 9.61 19.67
N LYS A 68 14.23 9.98 18.38
CA LYS A 68 12.96 10.16 17.66
C LYS A 68 12.62 9.06 16.66
N TYR A 69 13.55 8.17 16.31
CA TYR A 69 13.33 7.13 15.32
C TYR A 69 13.89 5.78 15.78
N THR A 70 13.14 5.09 16.61
CA THR A 70 13.39 3.68 16.89
C THR A 70 12.49 2.86 15.96
N ASN A 71 12.99 2.51 14.80
CA ASN A 71 12.27 1.59 13.92
C ASN A 71 12.31 0.20 14.55
N LYS A 72 11.23 -0.17 15.22
CA LYS A 72 11.06 -1.47 15.88
C LYS A 72 10.32 -2.46 14.97
N VAL A 73 10.71 -2.50 13.69
CA VAL A 73 10.16 -3.52 12.81
C VAL A 73 10.55 -4.88 13.32
N GLU A 74 9.58 -5.73 13.47
CA GLU A 74 9.75 -7.13 13.81
C GLU A 74 9.41 -7.98 12.59
N PHE A 75 10.10 -9.10 12.46
CA PHE A 75 9.81 -10.10 11.45
C PHE A 75 9.52 -11.47 12.06
N SER A 76 8.78 -12.29 11.31
CA SER A 76 8.45 -13.66 11.67
C SER A 76 8.28 -14.50 10.40
N THR A 77 8.59 -15.80 10.49
CA THR A 77 8.28 -16.78 9.43
C THR A 77 7.07 -17.65 9.75
N ASP A 78 6.59 -17.61 11.01
CA ASP A 78 5.52 -18.47 11.53
C ASP A 78 4.34 -17.70 12.14
N LYS A 79 4.42 -16.36 12.20
CA LYS A 79 3.48 -15.44 12.88
C LYS A 79 3.39 -15.61 14.40
N LYS A 80 4.19 -16.46 14.99
CA LYS A 80 4.20 -16.77 16.43
C LYS A 80 5.42 -16.24 17.12
N THR A 81 6.58 -16.47 16.52
CA THR A 81 7.87 -16.02 17.04
C THR A 81 8.28 -14.77 16.28
N TRP A 82 8.45 -13.66 16.99
CA TRP A 82 8.79 -12.37 16.41
C TRP A 82 10.18 -11.94 16.86
N THR A 83 10.99 -11.50 15.91
CA THR A 83 12.35 -11.03 16.13
C THR A 83 12.48 -9.60 15.67
N THR A 84 13.07 -8.72 16.50
CA THR A 84 13.35 -7.34 16.10
C THR A 84 14.37 -7.34 14.96
N TRP A 85 14.04 -6.66 13.87
CA TRP A 85 14.92 -6.47 12.74
C TRP A 85 15.74 -5.20 12.94
N ASN A 86 17.01 -5.37 13.29
CA ASN A 86 17.93 -4.24 13.46
C ASN A 86 18.60 -3.91 12.12
N PHE A 87 18.16 -2.81 11.50
CA PHE A 87 18.67 -2.37 10.19
C PHE A 87 20.11 -1.86 10.20
N ASP A 88 20.67 -1.56 11.39
CA ASP A 88 22.01 -0.99 11.51
C ASP A 88 23.12 -2.04 11.50
N THR A 89 22.84 -3.27 11.87
CA THR A 89 23.85 -4.31 12.12
C THR A 89 23.77 -5.54 11.22
N ALA A 90 22.59 -5.95 10.78
CA ALA A 90 22.42 -7.10 9.89
C ALA A 90 21.21 -6.85 8.98
N ASN A 91 21.47 -6.42 7.78
CA ASN A 91 20.49 -5.73 6.97
C ASN A 91 19.75 -6.65 5.98
N THR A 92 20.01 -7.96 6.04
CA THR A 92 19.38 -8.93 5.14
C THR A 92 18.70 -10.05 5.91
N LEU A 93 17.53 -10.45 5.39
CA LEU A 93 16.81 -11.66 5.80
C LEU A 93 16.73 -12.57 4.59
N THR A 94 17.06 -13.84 4.73
CA THR A 94 16.91 -14.82 3.66
C THR A 94 15.49 -15.37 3.67
N ILE A 95 14.79 -15.27 2.53
CA ILE A 95 13.50 -15.91 2.28
C ILE A 95 13.77 -17.12 1.38
N PRO A 96 13.67 -18.35 1.88
CA PRO A 96 13.88 -19.55 1.06
C PRO A 96 12.84 -19.65 -0.06
N ILE A 97 13.11 -20.49 -1.04
CA ILE A 97 12.18 -20.78 -2.15
C ILE A 97 10.79 -21.12 -1.59
N GLY A 98 9.75 -20.40 -2.05
CA GLY A 98 8.36 -20.57 -1.59
C GLY A 98 8.11 -20.12 -0.16
N GLY A 99 9.12 -19.57 0.53
CA GLY A 99 9.00 -19.08 1.90
C GLY A 99 8.34 -17.70 2.00
N LYS A 100 7.92 -17.34 3.23
CA LYS A 100 7.34 -16.04 3.57
C LYS A 100 8.03 -15.43 4.78
N VAL A 101 8.13 -14.10 4.75
CA VAL A 101 8.48 -13.30 5.92
C VAL A 101 7.34 -12.32 6.18
N TYR A 102 6.85 -12.32 7.41
CA TYR A 102 5.83 -11.40 7.91
C TYR A 102 6.51 -10.25 8.63
N LEU A 103 5.98 -9.05 8.46
CA LEU A 103 6.51 -7.82 9.06
C LEU A 103 5.42 -7.12 9.87
N ARG A 104 5.81 -6.54 11.01
CA ARG A 104 4.95 -5.70 11.84
C ARG A 104 5.74 -4.60 12.53
N ASN A 105 5.03 -3.56 12.97
CA ASN A 105 5.58 -2.46 13.76
C ASN A 105 4.49 -1.89 14.66
N ASP A 106 4.85 -1.35 15.81
CA ASP A 106 3.94 -0.68 16.75
C ASP A 106 4.35 0.77 17.04
N SER A 107 5.38 1.28 16.36
CA SER A 107 5.92 2.62 16.62
C SER A 107 5.14 3.77 15.96
N GLY A 108 4.09 3.46 15.19
CA GLY A 108 3.25 4.47 14.53
C GLY A 108 3.82 5.08 13.24
N ALA A 109 5.07 4.76 12.87
CA ALA A 109 5.69 5.25 11.64
C ALA A 109 6.69 4.24 11.08
N PHE A 110 6.59 3.96 9.77
CA PHE A 110 7.60 3.18 9.03
C PHE A 110 8.58 4.08 8.28
N SER A 111 8.10 5.20 7.78
CA SER A 111 8.88 6.32 7.26
C SER A 111 8.40 7.60 7.91
N TYR A 112 9.29 8.56 8.10
CA TYR A 112 8.99 9.79 8.82
C TYR A 112 9.45 11.02 8.04
N TYR A 113 8.65 12.08 8.10
CA TYR A 113 9.04 13.41 7.65
C TYR A 113 8.78 14.39 8.79
N GLY A 114 9.87 14.90 9.40
CA GLY A 114 9.80 15.82 10.52
C GLY A 114 9.36 17.24 10.12
N THR A 115 8.79 17.94 11.09
CA THR A 115 8.45 19.37 10.96
C THR A 115 9.70 20.25 10.82
N ASP A 116 10.86 19.72 11.15
CA ASP A 116 12.19 20.33 11.01
C ASP A 116 12.79 20.19 9.59
N GLY A 117 12.04 19.58 8.65
CA GLY A 117 12.48 19.36 7.27
C GLY A 117 13.35 18.12 7.06
N TYR A 118 13.63 17.35 8.11
CA TYR A 118 14.34 16.08 8.00
C TYR A 118 13.39 14.94 7.62
N TYR A 119 13.85 14.02 6.79
CA TYR A 119 13.10 12.82 6.46
C TYR A 119 13.95 11.56 6.63
N TYR A 120 13.24 10.50 7.04
CA TYR A 120 13.73 9.13 7.09
C TYR A 120 12.78 8.29 6.27
N LEU A 121 13.23 7.80 5.13
CA LEU A 121 12.43 6.96 4.24
C LEU A 121 13.03 5.57 4.28
N THR A 122 12.19 4.60 4.57
CA THR A 122 12.58 3.21 4.64
C THR A 122 12.07 2.48 3.41
N SER A 123 12.97 1.82 2.68
CA SER A 123 12.65 1.02 1.50
C SER A 123 13.06 -0.42 1.70
N ILE A 124 12.17 -1.32 1.33
CA ILE A 124 12.40 -2.77 1.30
C ILE A 124 12.84 -3.16 -0.11
N LYS A 125 13.91 -3.93 -0.20
CA LYS A 125 14.48 -4.45 -1.45
C LYS A 125 14.49 -5.96 -1.43
N THR A 126 14.27 -6.56 -2.59
CA THR A 126 14.37 -8.00 -2.80
C THR A 126 15.37 -8.30 -3.91
N THR A 127 16.20 -9.33 -3.75
CA THR A 127 17.15 -9.76 -4.79
C THR A 127 16.50 -10.61 -5.86
N MET A 128 15.39 -11.29 -5.53
CA MET A 128 14.64 -12.19 -6.40
C MET A 128 13.18 -11.71 -6.52
N LYS A 129 12.42 -12.32 -7.43
CA LYS A 129 11.00 -12.03 -7.62
C LYS A 129 10.17 -12.44 -6.39
N CYS A 130 9.35 -11.52 -5.92
CA CYS A 130 8.51 -11.72 -4.74
C CYS A 130 7.08 -11.26 -4.99
N ASN A 131 6.13 -11.88 -4.29
CA ASN A 131 4.80 -11.34 -4.08
C ASN A 131 4.76 -10.58 -2.75
N VAL A 132 3.83 -9.63 -2.64
CA VAL A 132 3.55 -8.92 -1.39
C VAL A 132 2.05 -8.98 -1.11
N GLY A 133 1.69 -9.17 0.16
CA GLY A 133 0.29 -9.22 0.60
C GLY A 133 0.14 -8.95 2.09
N GLY A 134 -1.09 -9.10 2.60
CA GLY A 134 -1.44 -8.74 3.96
C GLY A 134 -1.66 -7.23 4.13
N ASN A 135 -1.98 -6.79 5.34
CA ASN A 135 -2.35 -5.41 5.63
C ASN A 135 -1.11 -4.53 5.89
N ILE A 136 -0.90 -3.53 5.03
CA ILE A 136 0.24 -2.62 5.14
C ILE A 136 0.25 -1.82 6.45
N ASN A 137 -0.93 -1.51 7.01
CA ASN A 137 -1.03 -0.70 8.22
C ASN A 137 -0.48 -1.42 9.46
N THR A 138 -0.21 -2.72 9.38
CA THR A 138 0.53 -3.46 10.42
C THR A 138 1.98 -2.98 10.59
N LEU A 139 2.50 -2.21 9.62
CA LEU A 139 3.76 -1.49 9.76
C LEU A 139 3.63 -0.15 10.50
N LEU A 140 2.41 0.36 10.74
CA LEU A 140 2.16 1.53 11.57
C LEU A 140 1.79 1.10 12.98
N ASN A 141 0.75 0.29 13.10
CA ASN A 141 0.31 -0.31 14.36
C ASN A 141 -0.46 -1.61 14.06
N TYR A 142 0.12 -2.75 14.39
CA TYR A 142 -0.52 -4.05 14.14
C TYR A 142 -1.67 -4.36 15.11
N ASN A 143 -1.85 -3.53 16.15
CA ASN A 143 -2.91 -3.68 17.14
C ASN A 143 -4.19 -2.91 16.78
N GLU A 144 -4.18 -2.08 15.73
CA GLU A 144 -5.28 -1.20 15.37
C GLU A 144 -5.65 -1.31 13.89
N GLU A 145 -6.93 -1.14 13.60
CA GLU A 145 -7.41 -0.90 12.23
C GLU A 145 -7.30 0.60 11.92
N ILE A 146 -6.45 0.96 10.96
CA ILE A 146 -6.21 2.36 10.61
C ILE A 146 -6.80 2.63 9.23
N LEU A 147 -7.90 3.40 9.15
CA LEU A 147 -8.55 3.83 7.90
C LEU A 147 -8.23 5.29 7.54
N ASP A 148 -7.76 6.06 8.50
CA ASP A 148 -7.34 7.45 8.35
C ASP A 148 -5.87 7.58 8.70
N ILE A 149 -5.06 7.97 7.70
CA ILE A 149 -3.62 8.24 7.85
C ILE A 149 -3.29 9.70 7.55
N SER A 150 -4.26 10.61 7.68
CA SER A 150 -4.09 12.03 7.33
C SER A 150 -2.99 12.75 8.15
N ASP A 151 -2.70 12.24 9.35
CA ASP A 151 -1.62 12.70 10.22
C ASP A 151 -0.26 11.99 9.99
N LYS A 152 -0.20 10.98 9.12
CA LYS A 152 0.97 10.12 8.89
C LYS A 152 1.75 10.52 7.62
N ARG A 153 2.24 11.76 7.55
CA ARG A 153 3.00 12.24 6.38
C ARG A 153 4.12 11.30 5.99
N SER A 154 4.19 10.95 4.70
CA SER A 154 5.22 10.10 4.11
C SER A 154 5.35 8.68 4.70
N CYS A 155 4.36 8.16 5.46
CA CYS A 155 4.48 6.94 6.28
C CYS A 155 4.94 5.70 5.50
N PHE A 156 4.60 5.59 4.22
CA PHE A 156 5.00 4.47 3.35
C PHE A 156 5.72 4.94 2.08
N ARG A 157 6.20 6.19 2.08
CA ARG A 157 6.91 6.72 0.93
C ARG A 157 8.12 5.83 0.59
N ARG A 158 8.26 5.44 -0.70
CA ARG A 158 9.36 4.62 -1.25
C ARG A 158 9.44 3.18 -0.73
N LEU A 159 8.38 2.64 -0.10
CA LEU A 159 8.45 1.35 0.61
C LEU A 159 9.03 0.22 -0.24
N PHE A 160 8.55 0.02 -1.47
CA PHE A 160 9.01 -1.02 -2.39
C PHE A 160 9.71 -0.47 -3.63
N VAL A 161 10.32 0.71 -3.56
CA VAL A 161 11.04 1.32 -4.69
C VAL A 161 12.10 0.36 -5.25
N GLY A 162 11.96 -0.04 -6.53
CA GLY A 162 12.93 -0.91 -7.21
C GLY A 162 13.11 -2.27 -6.57
N ALA A 163 12.17 -2.74 -5.74
CA ALA A 163 12.06 -4.14 -5.37
C ALA A 163 11.64 -4.97 -6.60
N LYS A 164 11.75 -6.29 -6.53
CA LYS A 164 11.33 -7.18 -7.63
C LYS A 164 9.95 -7.77 -7.37
N ILE A 165 8.97 -6.91 -7.04
CA ILE A 165 7.59 -7.36 -6.77
C ILE A 165 6.90 -7.71 -8.09
N VAL A 166 6.24 -8.88 -8.11
CA VAL A 166 5.50 -9.40 -9.27
C VAL A 166 3.99 -9.27 -9.05
N ASP A 167 3.49 -9.68 -7.89
CA ASP A 167 2.08 -9.66 -7.55
C ASP A 167 1.88 -8.97 -6.19
N ALA A 168 1.06 -7.93 -6.19
CA ALA A 168 0.62 -7.18 -5.02
C ALA A 168 -0.90 -7.20 -4.84
N SER A 169 -1.63 -8.06 -5.58
CA SER A 169 -3.11 -8.14 -5.54
C SER A 169 -3.67 -8.53 -4.17
N LYS A 170 -2.84 -9.14 -3.32
CA LYS A 170 -3.18 -9.51 -1.95
C LYS A 170 -2.72 -8.47 -0.92
N LEU A 171 -2.10 -7.37 -1.35
CA LEU A 171 -1.74 -6.28 -0.45
C LEU A 171 -2.98 -5.44 -0.14
N VAL A 172 -3.34 -5.39 1.12
CA VAL A 172 -4.46 -4.59 1.63
C VAL A 172 -3.94 -3.23 2.05
N MET A 173 -4.44 -2.17 1.42
CA MET A 173 -4.15 -0.75 1.68
C MET A 173 -5.43 -0.08 2.17
N PRO A 174 -5.86 -0.27 3.43
CA PRO A 174 -7.23 -0.01 3.86
C PRO A 174 -7.55 1.47 4.07
N ALA A 175 -6.55 2.35 4.05
CA ALA A 175 -6.74 3.78 4.32
C ALA A 175 -7.60 4.43 3.22
N THR A 176 -8.69 5.08 3.63
CA THR A 176 -9.59 5.86 2.77
C THR A 176 -9.31 7.35 2.80
N THR A 177 -8.59 7.83 3.83
CA THR A 177 -8.13 9.21 3.99
C THR A 177 -6.61 9.23 4.09
N LEU A 178 -5.96 9.94 3.18
CA LEU A 178 -4.52 9.93 2.98
C LEU A 178 -3.84 11.19 3.51
N SER A 179 -2.53 11.09 3.77
CA SER A 179 -1.64 12.20 4.08
C SER A 179 -0.75 12.58 2.91
N GLN A 180 -0.11 13.74 3.02
CA GLN A 180 0.87 14.21 2.05
C GLN A 180 2.03 13.21 1.89
N TYR A 181 2.33 12.82 0.63
CA TYR A 181 3.39 11.87 0.25
C TYR A 181 3.27 10.47 0.85
N CYS A 182 2.15 10.05 1.47
CA CYS A 182 2.07 8.77 2.21
C CYS A 182 2.47 7.55 1.38
N TYR A 183 2.10 7.51 0.11
CA TYR A 183 2.41 6.42 -0.82
C TYR A 183 3.26 6.87 -2.02
N ALA A 184 3.91 8.04 -1.92
CA ALA A 184 4.75 8.51 -3.03
C ALA A 184 5.90 7.54 -3.33
N ASP A 185 6.20 7.31 -4.62
CA ASP A 185 7.23 6.38 -5.12
C ASP A 185 7.05 4.93 -4.66
N PHE A 186 5.89 4.48 -4.23
CA PHE A 186 5.66 3.22 -3.49
C PHE A 186 6.19 1.98 -4.23
N PHE A 187 5.74 1.73 -5.47
CA PHE A 187 6.21 0.66 -6.34
C PHE A 187 7.12 1.15 -7.46
N SER A 188 7.61 2.38 -7.40
CA SER A 188 8.43 2.95 -8.45
C SER A 188 9.59 2.03 -8.84
N GLY A 189 9.73 1.72 -10.13
CA GLY A 189 10.79 0.88 -10.67
C GLY A 189 10.58 -0.64 -10.54
N ASN A 190 9.41 -1.10 -10.11
CA ASN A 190 9.06 -2.53 -10.10
C ASN A 190 8.65 -2.97 -11.51
N SER A 191 9.62 -3.15 -12.39
CA SER A 191 9.36 -3.48 -13.80
C SER A 191 8.67 -4.83 -14.01
N SER A 192 8.70 -5.72 -13.02
CA SER A 192 8.04 -7.04 -13.05
C SER A 192 6.62 -7.04 -12.50
N LEU A 193 6.11 -5.93 -11.97
CA LEU A 193 4.77 -5.87 -11.36
C LEU A 193 3.69 -6.04 -12.42
N ILE A 194 2.85 -7.10 -12.28
CA ILE A 194 1.74 -7.43 -13.19
C ILE A 194 0.37 -7.29 -12.53
N ALA A 195 0.28 -7.49 -11.22
CA ALA A 195 -0.97 -7.44 -10.45
C ALA A 195 -0.85 -6.39 -9.33
N PRO A 196 -1.48 -5.21 -9.47
CA PRO A 196 -1.42 -4.14 -8.48
C PRO A 196 -2.38 -4.41 -7.31
N PRO A 197 -2.20 -3.74 -6.15
CA PRO A 197 -3.19 -3.74 -5.08
C PRO A 197 -4.39 -2.85 -5.44
N GLU A 198 -5.51 -3.04 -4.74
CA GLU A 198 -6.62 -2.09 -4.75
C GLU A 198 -6.25 -0.79 -4.04
N LEU A 199 -6.76 0.34 -4.53
CA LEU A 199 -6.54 1.68 -4.00
C LEU A 199 -7.85 2.32 -3.56
N PRO A 200 -8.37 2.04 -2.34
CA PRO A 200 -9.72 2.43 -1.92
C PRO A 200 -9.86 3.89 -1.49
N ALA A 201 -8.77 4.67 -1.47
CA ALA A 201 -8.78 6.02 -0.94
C ALA A 201 -9.65 6.98 -1.78
N VAL A 202 -10.54 7.68 -1.09
CA VAL A 202 -11.42 8.70 -1.66
C VAL A 202 -11.04 10.12 -1.23
N ASN A 203 -10.40 10.28 -0.06
CA ASN A 203 -9.90 11.56 0.44
C ASN A 203 -8.39 11.62 0.21
N LEU A 204 -8.01 12.26 -0.88
CA LEU A 204 -6.61 12.35 -1.30
C LEU A 204 -5.93 13.56 -0.67
N ALA A 205 -4.60 13.48 -0.54
CA ALA A 205 -3.73 14.58 -0.13
C ALA A 205 -2.70 14.88 -1.21
N GLU A 206 -2.03 16.02 -1.06
CA GLU A 206 -0.98 16.48 -1.97
C GLU A 206 0.12 15.42 -2.12
N TYR A 207 0.49 15.07 -3.38
CA TYR A 207 1.49 14.06 -3.73
C TYR A 207 1.26 12.65 -3.15
N CYS A 208 0.05 12.27 -2.68
CA CYS A 208 -0.18 11.00 -1.99
C CYS A 208 0.19 9.76 -2.82
N TYR A 209 -0.05 9.77 -4.13
CA TYR A 209 0.30 8.71 -5.08
C TYR A 209 1.31 9.17 -6.16
N TYR A 210 2.11 10.20 -5.87
CA TYR A 210 3.16 10.67 -6.76
C TYR A 210 4.13 9.54 -7.12
N ASN A 211 4.39 9.29 -8.43
CA ASN A 211 5.25 8.22 -8.94
C ASN A 211 4.86 6.80 -8.44
N PHE A 212 3.64 6.54 -8.01
CA PHE A 212 3.27 5.30 -7.31
C PHE A 212 3.69 4.04 -8.09
N PHE A 213 3.39 3.98 -9.40
CA PHE A 213 3.77 2.91 -10.32
C PHE A 213 4.79 3.36 -11.38
N TYR A 214 5.52 4.44 -11.15
CA TYR A 214 6.50 4.95 -12.11
C TYR A 214 7.43 3.84 -12.61
N ARG A 215 7.53 3.62 -13.93
CA ARG A 215 8.33 2.55 -14.57
C ARG A 215 7.95 1.12 -14.21
N CYS A 216 6.72 0.84 -13.81
CA CYS A 216 6.20 -0.53 -13.71
C CYS A 216 5.84 -1.04 -15.11
N SER A 217 6.86 -1.38 -15.91
CA SER A 217 6.70 -1.62 -17.35
C SER A 217 5.87 -2.85 -17.72
N SER A 218 5.67 -3.80 -16.81
CA SER A 218 4.83 -4.99 -17.02
C SER A 218 3.37 -4.80 -16.60
N LEU A 219 3.04 -3.68 -15.94
CA LEU A 219 1.68 -3.37 -15.50
C LEU A 219 0.78 -3.09 -16.72
N LYS A 220 -0.34 -3.83 -16.87
CA LYS A 220 -1.26 -3.70 -18.01
C LYS A 220 -2.54 -2.98 -17.66
N VAL A 221 -3.07 -3.20 -16.46
CA VAL A 221 -4.34 -2.67 -15.97
C VAL A 221 -4.10 -1.93 -14.67
N SER A 222 -4.67 -0.73 -14.52
CA SER A 222 -4.62 0.01 -13.28
C SER A 222 -5.61 -0.56 -12.26
N PRO A 223 -5.39 -0.41 -10.94
CA PRO A 223 -6.49 -0.46 -9.99
C PRO A 223 -7.48 0.67 -10.27
N SER A 224 -8.72 0.53 -9.78
CA SER A 224 -9.70 1.61 -9.79
C SER A 224 -9.23 2.80 -8.95
N LEU A 225 -9.45 4.02 -9.43
CA LEU A 225 -9.13 5.27 -8.73
C LEU A 225 -10.44 5.96 -8.31
N PRO A 226 -10.98 5.65 -7.09
CA PRO A 226 -12.35 5.98 -6.70
C PRO A 226 -12.55 7.43 -6.26
N ALA A 227 -11.48 8.21 -6.07
CA ALA A 227 -11.59 9.60 -5.64
C ALA A 227 -12.32 10.45 -6.68
N THR A 228 -13.32 11.20 -6.22
CA THR A 228 -14.13 12.08 -7.08
C THR A 228 -13.57 13.49 -7.20
N THR A 229 -12.76 13.92 -6.24
CA THR A 229 -12.04 15.21 -6.25
C THR A 229 -10.57 14.93 -6.06
N LEU A 230 -9.73 15.41 -6.95
CA LEU A 230 -8.29 15.20 -6.90
C LEU A 230 -7.61 16.29 -6.09
N ALA A 231 -6.52 15.93 -5.38
CA ALA A 231 -5.64 16.84 -4.66
C ALA A 231 -4.45 17.28 -5.55
N GLU A 232 -3.74 18.33 -5.16
CA GLU A 232 -2.56 18.80 -5.90
C GLU A 232 -1.55 17.67 -6.08
N TYR A 233 -1.09 17.46 -7.31
CA TYR A 233 -0.09 16.47 -7.70
C TYR A 233 -0.38 15.02 -7.23
N CYS A 234 -1.62 14.68 -6.83
CA CYS A 234 -1.92 13.37 -6.24
C CYS A 234 -1.60 12.19 -7.15
N TYR A 235 -1.87 12.29 -8.46
CA TYR A 235 -1.55 11.27 -9.46
C TYR A 235 -0.40 11.69 -10.40
N SER A 236 0.36 12.74 -10.06
CA SER A 236 1.47 13.18 -10.91
C SER A 236 2.47 12.04 -11.11
N ASN A 237 2.83 11.76 -12.38
CA ASN A 237 3.71 10.70 -12.85
C ASN A 237 3.28 9.27 -12.40
N MET A 238 2.03 9.06 -11.96
CA MET A 238 1.60 7.82 -11.30
C MET A 238 1.92 6.58 -12.14
N TYR A 239 1.69 6.63 -13.44
CA TYR A 239 1.94 5.55 -14.39
C TYR A 239 2.99 5.92 -15.45
N GLU A 240 3.75 6.99 -15.24
CA GLU A 240 4.76 7.40 -16.21
C GLU A 240 5.72 6.25 -16.51
N ARG A 241 5.88 5.95 -17.82
CA ARG A 241 6.70 4.83 -18.34
C ARG A 241 6.23 3.44 -17.94
N CYS A 242 4.96 3.24 -17.62
CA CYS A 242 4.32 1.92 -17.57
C CYS A 242 4.00 1.47 -19.01
N THR A 243 5.02 1.04 -19.76
CA THR A 243 4.93 0.86 -21.21
C THR A 243 3.93 -0.20 -21.69
N SER A 244 3.48 -1.09 -20.80
CA SER A 244 2.43 -2.09 -21.10
C SER A 244 1.03 -1.65 -20.65
N LEU A 245 0.91 -0.56 -19.90
CA LEU A 245 -0.38 -0.10 -19.37
C LEU A 245 -1.28 0.38 -20.50
N ASN A 246 -2.45 -0.24 -20.63
CA ASN A 246 -3.43 0.06 -21.68
C ASN A 246 -4.88 0.13 -21.17
N GLU A 247 -5.08 0.03 -19.86
CA GLU A 247 -6.40 0.15 -19.24
C GLU A 247 -6.31 0.92 -17.92
N VAL A 248 -7.13 1.97 -17.77
CA VAL A 248 -7.22 2.79 -16.55
C VAL A 248 -8.65 3.08 -16.22
N THR A 249 -9.06 2.97 -14.95
CA THR A 249 -10.40 3.25 -14.45
C THR A 249 -10.39 4.39 -13.45
N VAL A 250 -11.20 5.44 -13.68
CA VAL A 250 -11.27 6.64 -12.84
C VAL A 250 -12.71 7.06 -12.54
N TYR A 251 -12.90 7.73 -11.40
CA TYR A 251 -14.19 8.23 -10.92
C TYR A 251 -14.18 9.75 -10.68
N ALA A 252 -13.14 10.46 -11.11
CA ALA A 252 -12.99 11.88 -10.83
C ALA A 252 -14.06 12.74 -11.50
N ASN A 253 -14.63 13.66 -10.72
CA ASN A 253 -15.52 14.72 -11.18
C ASN A 253 -14.76 16.05 -11.29
N ASP A 254 -13.81 16.28 -10.41
CA ASP A 254 -12.99 17.47 -10.33
C ASP A 254 -11.51 17.14 -10.42
N ILE A 255 -10.85 17.63 -11.47
CA ILE A 255 -9.42 17.50 -11.76
C ILE A 255 -8.75 18.89 -11.87
N SER A 256 -9.35 19.93 -11.26
CA SER A 256 -8.85 21.30 -11.33
C SER A 256 -7.63 21.57 -10.45
N ALA A 257 -7.34 20.67 -9.49
CA ALA A 257 -6.19 20.81 -8.61
C ALA A 257 -4.87 20.80 -9.40
N LYS A 258 -3.96 21.69 -9.02
CA LYS A 258 -2.69 21.91 -9.73
C LYS A 258 -1.91 20.62 -9.92
N GLY A 259 -1.63 20.28 -11.18
CA GLY A 259 -0.78 19.14 -11.55
C GLY A 259 -1.30 17.78 -11.06
N CYS A 260 -2.58 17.66 -10.72
CA CYS A 260 -3.16 16.43 -10.17
C CYS A 260 -2.96 15.20 -11.06
N THR A 261 -2.93 15.39 -12.39
CA THR A 261 -2.67 14.36 -13.41
C THR A 261 -1.40 14.65 -14.24
N LYS A 262 -0.48 15.47 -13.71
CA LYS A 262 0.73 15.86 -14.46
C LYS A 262 1.55 14.62 -14.86
N ASN A 263 1.77 14.42 -16.17
CA ASN A 263 2.51 13.29 -16.75
C ASN A 263 2.00 11.89 -16.33
N TRP A 264 0.79 11.77 -15.80
CA TRP A 264 0.31 10.53 -15.16
C TRP A 264 0.27 9.32 -16.10
N LEU A 265 0.00 9.52 -17.39
CA LEU A 265 0.00 8.49 -18.44
C LEU A 265 1.11 8.70 -19.50
N SER A 266 2.16 9.44 -19.16
CA SER A 266 3.26 9.69 -20.08
C SER A 266 4.07 8.42 -20.32
N GLY A 267 4.24 8.01 -21.61
CA GLY A 267 5.03 6.84 -21.97
C GLY A 267 4.40 5.49 -21.61
N VAL A 268 3.08 5.41 -21.48
CA VAL A 268 2.30 4.17 -21.41
C VAL A 268 2.14 3.55 -22.81
N ALA A 269 1.39 2.45 -22.97
CA ALA A 269 1.11 1.85 -24.27
C ALA A 269 0.50 2.89 -25.22
N SER A 270 0.83 2.82 -26.51
CA SER A 270 0.39 3.77 -27.54
C SER A 270 -1.12 3.74 -27.77
N THR A 271 -1.78 2.63 -27.44
CA THR A 271 -3.24 2.44 -27.53
C THR A 271 -3.75 1.87 -26.19
N GLY A 272 -4.96 2.26 -25.82
CA GLY A 272 -5.57 1.79 -24.56
C GLY A 272 -6.93 2.43 -24.33
N THR A 273 -7.51 2.19 -23.17
CA THR A 273 -8.83 2.68 -22.79
C THR A 273 -8.79 3.33 -21.40
N LEU A 274 -9.33 4.53 -21.30
CA LEU A 274 -9.67 5.17 -20.04
C LEU A 274 -11.18 5.00 -19.81
N TYR A 275 -11.56 4.20 -18.82
CA TYR A 275 -12.93 4.10 -18.34
C TYR A 275 -13.21 5.23 -17.34
N ASN A 276 -14.02 6.19 -17.76
CA ASN A 276 -14.35 7.38 -16.95
C ASN A 276 -15.77 7.27 -16.40
N TYR A 277 -15.89 6.92 -15.15
CA TYR A 277 -17.15 6.85 -14.39
C TYR A 277 -17.51 8.18 -13.71
N GLY A 278 -16.59 9.16 -13.75
CA GLY A 278 -16.81 10.52 -13.26
C GLY A 278 -17.24 11.48 -14.37
N SER A 279 -17.45 12.74 -13.99
CA SER A 279 -17.80 13.82 -14.93
C SER A 279 -16.60 14.61 -15.46
N ALA A 280 -15.39 14.35 -14.96
CA ALA A 280 -14.19 15.06 -15.41
C ALA A 280 -13.94 14.90 -16.91
N ILE A 281 -13.39 15.94 -17.52
CA ILE A 281 -13.04 15.97 -18.95
C ILE A 281 -11.53 15.91 -19.06
N TYR A 282 -11.02 14.84 -19.68
CA TYR A 282 -9.60 14.66 -19.93
C TYR A 282 -9.25 15.10 -21.35
N THR A 283 -8.23 15.94 -21.49
CA THR A 283 -7.68 16.35 -22.79
C THR A 283 -6.92 15.19 -23.45
N LYS A 284 -6.84 15.22 -24.78
CA LYS A 284 -6.01 14.26 -25.54
C LYS A 284 -4.62 14.84 -25.71
N ASP A 285 -3.71 14.48 -24.81
CA ASP A 285 -2.31 14.87 -24.88
C ASP A 285 -1.43 13.81 -24.18
N SER A 286 -0.11 13.89 -24.38
CA SER A 286 0.86 12.94 -23.82
C SER A 286 1.43 13.35 -22.46
N GLY A 287 0.97 14.47 -21.92
CA GLY A 287 1.39 15.01 -20.63
C GLY A 287 0.34 14.80 -19.55
N ASP A 288 -0.48 15.81 -19.33
CA ASP A 288 -1.43 15.88 -18.20
C ASP A 288 -2.78 15.20 -18.51
N GLY A 289 -3.05 14.91 -19.78
CA GLY A 289 -4.26 14.28 -20.26
C GLY A 289 -4.17 12.78 -20.49
N VAL A 290 -4.86 12.33 -21.54
CA VAL A 290 -4.91 10.93 -21.99
C VAL A 290 -4.20 10.83 -23.34
N PRO A 291 -3.32 9.83 -23.56
CA PRO A 291 -2.59 9.69 -24.80
C PRO A 291 -3.52 9.72 -26.03
N VAL A 292 -3.07 10.32 -27.14
CA VAL A 292 -3.88 10.53 -28.35
C VAL A 292 -4.48 9.23 -28.89
N GLY A 293 -3.73 8.11 -28.81
CA GLY A 293 -4.17 6.80 -29.27
C GLY A 293 -5.11 6.05 -28.34
N TRP A 294 -5.45 6.61 -27.18
CA TRP A 294 -6.36 5.97 -26.24
C TRP A 294 -7.82 6.34 -26.49
N GLU A 295 -8.73 5.42 -26.20
CA GLU A 295 -10.16 5.71 -26.14
C GLU A 295 -10.54 6.22 -24.73
N VAL A 296 -11.52 7.11 -24.65
CA VAL A 296 -12.15 7.53 -23.39
C VAL A 296 -13.59 7.07 -23.42
N VAL A 297 -13.90 6.04 -22.64
CA VAL A 297 -15.25 5.48 -22.49
C VAL A 297 -15.89 6.15 -21.28
N LYS A 298 -17.00 6.84 -21.49
CA LYS A 298 -17.84 7.42 -20.41
C LYS A 298 -18.94 6.43 -20.07
N ASN A 299 -19.06 6.09 -18.80
CA ASN A 299 -20.11 5.23 -18.24
C ASN A 299 -21.07 6.02 -17.34
#